data_d9928db96b7a817a0e310bc595f4d78f
#
_entry.id   d9928db96b7a817a0e310bc595f4d78f
#
_cell.length_a   1.000
_cell.length_b   1.000
_cell.length_c   1.000
_cell.angle_alpha   90.00
_cell.angle_beta   90.00
_cell.angle_gamma   90.00
#
_symmetry.space_group_name_H-M   'P 1'
#
loop_
_entity.id
_entity.type
_entity.pdbx_description
1 polymer ?
#
loop_
_entity_poly.entity_id
_entity_poly.type
_entity_poly.pdbx_seq_one_letter_code
_entity_poly.pdbx_strand_id
1 'polypeptide(L)'
;MTRTSLRAAAMGAALLTVLSVSARADIKDYEFQLVDKELKQGEAVISVKLVHKPSGRAIPDAVIFAKRIDMGPDKMEAMTAPLEPVASTETSVYRFKTDLTMAGNWALSLGAKVQGEEGTVESKLILKALP
;
A
#
# COMPACT_ATOMS: atom_id res chain seq x y z
N MET A 1 -3.95 -71.95 -24.96
CA MET A 1 -3.69 -71.27 -25.00
C MET A 1 -3.99 -70.17 -24.55
N THR A 2 -3.75 -69.42 -24.16
CA THR A 2 -4.11 -68.50 -23.53
C THR A 2 -3.64 -67.36 -23.82
N ARG A 3 -4.09 -66.53 -23.97
CA ARG A 3 -3.82 -65.42 -24.21
C ARG A 3 -3.77 -64.56 -23.37
N THR A 4 -3.25 -63.72 -23.12
CA THR A 4 -3.20 -62.86 -22.23
C THR A 4 -3.36 -61.63 -22.63
N SER A 5 -4.24 -61.10 -22.43
CA SER A 5 -4.49 -59.94 -22.79
C SER A 5 -3.99 -58.99 -22.00
N LEU A 6 -3.38 -58.23 -22.37
CA LEU A 6 -2.99 -57.32 -21.67
C LEU A 6 -3.54 -56.19 -21.82
N ARG A 7 -3.83 -55.59 -21.22
CA ARG A 7 -4.36 -54.51 -21.18
C ARG A 7 -3.56 -53.47 -20.89
N ALA A 8 -3.34 -52.65 -21.48
CA ALA A 8 -2.71 -51.55 -21.22
C ALA A 8 -3.44 -50.66 -20.47
N ALA A 9 -3.08 -50.48 -19.44
CA ALA A 9 -3.70 -49.54 -18.67
C ALA A 9 -3.33 -48.24 -19.14
N ALA A 10 -4.16 -47.68 -19.70
CA ALA A 10 -3.93 -46.42 -20.11
C ALA A 10 -3.95 -45.52 -18.98
N MET A 11 -2.99 -44.98 -18.61
CA MET A 11 -2.94 -44.18 -17.70
C MET A 11 -3.15 -42.94 -18.11
N GLY A 12 -4.05 -42.36 -18.01
CA GLY A 12 -4.36 -41.04 -18.19
C GLY A 12 -3.56 -40.22 -17.30
N ALA A 13 -2.51 -39.78 -17.77
CA ALA A 13 -1.84 -38.81 -17.03
C ALA A 13 -2.76 -37.64 -16.89
N ALA A 14 -3.29 -37.49 -15.83
CA ALA A 14 -4.00 -36.31 -15.54
C ALA A 14 -3.00 -35.23 -15.51
N LEU A 15 -2.96 -34.51 -16.56
CA LEU A 15 -2.22 -33.37 -16.52
C LEU A 15 -2.90 -32.44 -15.62
N LEU A 16 -2.52 -32.37 -14.46
CA LEU A 16 -2.85 -31.31 -13.67
C LEU A 16 -2.08 -30.15 -14.16
N THR A 17 -2.58 -29.53 -15.13
CA THR A 17 -2.15 -28.20 -15.34
C THR A 17 -2.63 -27.45 -14.16
N VAL A 18 -1.82 -27.35 -13.22
CA VAL A 18 -2.00 -26.34 -12.25
C VAL A 18 -1.83 -25.07 -13.03
N LEU A 19 -2.90 -24.57 -13.48
CA LEU A 19 -2.93 -23.21 -13.81
C LEU A 19 -2.63 -22.49 -12.54
N SER A 20 -1.39 -22.29 -12.32
CA SER A 20 -1.08 -21.26 -11.39
C SER A 20 -1.58 -20.00 -12.01
N VAL A 21 -2.78 -19.70 -11.76
CA VAL A 21 -3.22 -18.37 -11.89
C VAL A 21 -2.33 -17.64 -10.94
N SER A 22 -1.25 -17.12 -11.46
CA SER A 22 -0.54 -16.15 -10.69
C SER A 22 -1.58 -15.10 -10.44
N ALA A 23 -2.10 -15.10 -9.27
CA ALA A 23 -2.89 -13.99 -8.83
C ALA A 23 -1.95 -12.81 -8.90
N ARG A 24 -1.94 -12.16 -10.02
CA ARG A 24 -1.25 -10.89 -10.11
C ARG A 24 -1.96 -10.00 -9.14
N ALA A 25 -1.30 -9.71 -8.06
CA ALA A 25 -1.78 -8.68 -7.19
C ALA A 25 -1.93 -7.45 -8.07
N ASP A 26 -3.15 -6.97 -8.18
CA ASP A 26 -3.43 -5.76 -8.89
C ASP A 26 -2.93 -4.62 -8.03
N ILE A 27 -2.32 -3.62 -8.64
CA ILE A 27 -1.88 -2.45 -7.90
C ILE A 27 -3.03 -1.80 -7.13
N LYS A 28 -4.25 -1.99 -7.58
CA LYS A 28 -5.44 -1.49 -6.90
C LYS A 28 -5.75 -2.22 -5.60
N ASP A 29 -5.10 -3.35 -5.36
CA ASP A 29 -5.25 -4.09 -4.12
C ASP A 29 -4.43 -3.51 -2.98
N TYR A 30 -3.63 -2.50 -3.26
CA TYR A 30 -2.79 -1.86 -2.26
C TYR A 30 -3.35 -0.49 -1.88
N GLU A 31 -3.27 -0.15 -0.62
CA GLU A 31 -3.65 1.18 -0.16
C GLU A 31 -2.79 1.61 1.01
N PHE A 32 -2.56 2.90 1.10
CA PHE A 32 -1.96 3.47 2.30
C PHE A 32 -3.06 3.74 3.34
N GLN A 33 -2.73 3.51 4.59
CA GLN A 33 -3.62 3.79 5.71
C GLN A 33 -2.88 4.62 6.73
N LEU A 34 -3.54 5.64 7.27
CA LEU A 34 -2.98 6.42 8.35
C LEU A 34 -3.00 5.61 9.65
N VAL A 35 -1.90 5.63 10.38
CA VAL A 35 -1.86 5.04 11.71
C VAL A 35 -2.67 5.91 12.67
N ASP A 36 -2.46 7.24 12.59
CA ASP A 36 -3.23 8.19 13.37
C ASP A 36 -3.91 9.17 12.44
N LYS A 37 -5.22 9.31 12.58
CA LYS A 37 -6.00 10.23 11.75
C LYS A 37 -6.08 11.63 12.32
N GLU A 38 -5.71 11.77 13.58
CA GLU A 38 -5.69 13.06 14.26
C GLU A 38 -4.32 13.29 14.86
N LEU A 39 -3.76 14.45 14.63
CA LEU A 39 -2.47 14.86 15.16
C LEU A 39 -2.59 16.27 15.70
N LYS A 40 -1.75 16.60 16.65
CA LYS A 40 -1.75 17.95 17.18
C LYS A 40 -1.12 18.90 16.19
N GLN A 41 -1.65 20.12 16.12
CA GLN A 41 -1.07 21.19 15.32
C GLN A 41 0.38 21.42 15.69
N GLY A 42 1.21 21.77 14.73
CA GLY A 42 2.62 22.04 14.92
C GLY A 42 3.48 20.91 14.38
N GLU A 43 4.68 20.75 14.90
CA GLU A 43 5.56 19.69 14.47
C GLU A 43 4.94 18.34 14.81
N ALA A 44 4.90 17.48 13.83
CA ALA A 44 4.24 16.19 13.96
C ALA A 44 4.95 15.14 13.11
N VAL A 45 4.71 13.89 13.40
CA VAL A 45 5.17 12.77 12.58
C VAL A 45 3.94 12.03 12.10
N ILE A 46 3.80 11.95 10.79
CA ILE A 46 2.73 11.19 10.17
C ILE A 46 3.24 9.80 9.89
N SER A 47 2.50 8.81 10.35
CA SER A 47 2.83 7.41 10.11
C SER A 47 1.76 6.77 9.23
N VAL A 48 2.19 6.08 8.19
CA VAL A 48 1.30 5.37 7.28
C VAL A 48 1.76 3.93 7.11
N LYS A 49 0.81 3.06 6.83
CA LYS A 49 1.09 1.68 6.46
C LYS A 49 0.63 1.48 5.04
N LEU A 50 1.36 0.70 4.27
CA LEU A 50 0.90 0.24 2.97
C LEU A 50 0.38 -1.18 3.15
N VAL A 51 -0.86 -1.40 2.79
CA VAL A 51 -1.53 -2.67 3.04
C VAL A 51 -2.00 -3.29 1.74
N HIS A 52 -1.77 -4.59 1.62
CA HIS A 52 -2.38 -5.40 0.57
C HIS A 52 -3.74 -5.85 1.09
N LYS A 53 -4.80 -5.26 0.58
CA LYS A 53 -6.16 -5.44 1.12
C LYS A 53 -6.64 -6.89 1.16
N PRO A 54 -6.47 -7.68 0.09
CA PRO A 54 -6.97 -9.05 0.13
C PRO A 54 -6.34 -9.92 1.21
N SER A 55 -5.06 -9.72 1.50
CA SER A 55 -4.35 -10.53 2.50
C SER A 55 -4.24 -9.85 3.87
N GLY A 56 -4.47 -8.55 3.93
CA GLY A 56 -4.28 -7.78 5.15
C GLY A 56 -2.82 -7.56 5.52
N ARG A 57 -1.88 -7.95 4.66
CA ARG A 57 -0.46 -7.83 4.97
C ARG A 57 0.02 -6.40 4.79
N ALA A 58 0.83 -5.95 5.74
CA ALA A 58 1.55 -4.70 5.59
C ALA A 58 2.77 -4.93 4.70
N ILE A 59 3.01 -4.03 3.76
CA ILE A 59 4.04 -4.18 2.74
C ILE A 59 5.24 -3.32 3.10
N PRO A 60 6.39 -3.93 3.36
CA PRO A 60 7.62 -3.17 3.59
C PRO A 60 8.29 -2.80 2.25
N ASP A 61 9.25 -1.94 2.31
CA ASP A 61 10.15 -1.65 1.19
C ASP A 61 9.50 -1.11 -0.08
N ALA A 62 8.34 -0.48 0.03
CA ALA A 62 7.79 0.27 -1.08
C ALA A 62 8.58 1.57 -1.25
N VAL A 63 8.71 2.00 -2.49
CA VAL A 63 9.41 3.25 -2.79
C VAL A 63 8.37 4.35 -2.97
N ILE A 64 8.32 5.27 -2.03
CA ILE A 64 7.44 6.42 -2.11
C ILE A 64 8.17 7.49 -2.91
N PHE A 65 7.70 7.75 -4.12
CA PHE A 65 8.35 8.70 -5.02
C PHE A 65 7.64 10.04 -5.10
N ALA A 66 6.40 10.10 -4.64
CA ALA A 66 5.62 11.34 -4.65
C ALA A 66 4.93 11.49 -3.30
N LYS A 67 5.03 12.69 -2.75
CA LYS A 67 4.40 13.01 -1.48
C LYS A 67 4.06 14.49 -1.44
N ARG A 68 2.89 14.80 -0.95
CA ARG A 68 2.41 16.16 -0.79
C ARG A 68 1.39 16.21 0.32
N ILE A 69 1.40 17.27 1.11
CA ILE A 69 0.36 17.50 2.10
C ILE A 69 -0.12 18.93 1.97
N ASP A 70 -1.43 19.12 1.92
CA ASP A 70 -2.04 20.42 1.79
C ASP A 70 -3.41 20.47 2.49
N MET A 71 -3.94 21.66 2.65
CA MET A 71 -5.25 21.86 3.26
C MET A 71 -6.38 21.95 2.24
N GLY A 72 -6.28 21.20 1.15
CA GLY A 72 -7.34 21.14 0.14
C GLY A 72 -8.72 20.79 0.70
N PRO A 73 -8.86 19.87 1.67
CA PRO A 73 -10.18 19.61 2.26
C PRO A 73 -10.85 20.83 2.86
N ASP A 74 -10.07 21.79 3.33
CA ASP A 74 -10.58 23.07 3.85
C ASP A 74 -10.50 24.18 2.81
N LYS A 75 -10.38 23.81 1.53
CA LYS A 75 -10.33 24.72 0.38
C LYS A 75 -9.13 25.66 0.41
N MET A 76 -8.04 25.21 0.97
CA MET A 76 -6.78 25.96 1.05
C MET A 76 -5.64 25.13 0.47
N GLU A 77 -5.71 24.84 -0.80
CA GLU A 77 -4.71 23.97 -1.46
C GLU A 77 -3.31 24.59 -1.51
N ALA A 78 -3.24 25.90 -1.40
CA ALA A 78 -1.95 26.57 -1.36
C ALA A 78 -1.23 26.40 -0.02
N MET A 79 -1.96 25.99 1.02
CA MET A 79 -1.36 25.74 2.32
C MET A 79 -0.75 24.34 2.31
N THR A 80 0.55 24.28 2.20
CA THR A 80 1.30 23.03 2.18
C THR A 80 2.23 22.96 3.38
N ALA A 81 2.73 21.79 3.66
CA ALA A 81 3.71 21.54 4.71
C ALA A 81 4.84 20.68 4.17
N PRO A 82 6.02 20.74 4.78
CA PRO A 82 7.11 19.87 4.36
C PRO A 82 6.82 18.43 4.80
N LEU A 83 7.35 17.48 4.07
CA LEU A 83 7.30 16.08 4.41
C LEU A 83 8.70 15.50 4.28
N GLU A 84 9.31 15.20 5.41
CA GLU A 84 10.64 14.61 5.44
C GLU A 84 10.57 13.19 5.92
N PRO A 85 11.03 12.20 5.12
CA PRO A 85 11.06 10.82 5.57
C PRO A 85 11.94 10.70 6.80
N VAL A 86 11.46 9.98 7.81
CA VAL A 86 12.24 9.68 9.00
C VAL A 86 12.29 8.18 9.21
N ALA A 87 13.32 7.75 9.90
CA ALA A 87 13.49 6.33 10.15
C ALA A 87 12.33 5.78 10.98
N SER A 88 11.90 4.59 10.64
CA SER A 88 10.86 3.89 11.37
C SER A 88 11.44 2.65 12.01
N THR A 89 11.00 2.33 13.22
CA THR A 89 11.39 1.10 13.89
C THR A 89 10.63 -0.11 13.34
N GLU A 90 9.54 0.13 12.61
CA GLU A 90 8.75 -0.92 11.99
C GLU A 90 8.93 -0.86 10.48
N THR A 91 9.31 -1.97 9.86
CA THR A 91 9.64 -2.02 8.43
C THR A 91 8.45 -1.76 7.52
N SER A 92 7.25 -1.96 8.01
CA SER A 92 6.02 -1.76 7.23
C SER A 92 5.35 -0.42 7.49
N VAL A 93 5.95 0.43 8.31
CA VAL A 93 5.42 1.75 8.63
C VAL A 93 6.34 2.80 8.03
N TYR A 94 5.76 3.73 7.29
CA TYR A 94 6.50 4.83 6.68
C TYR A 94 6.17 6.09 7.47
N ARG A 95 7.18 6.84 7.83
CA ARG A 95 7.03 7.99 8.72
C ARG A 95 7.59 9.25 8.06
N PHE A 96 6.87 10.35 8.26
CA PHE A 96 7.25 11.65 7.72
C PHE A 96 7.13 12.71 8.79
N LYS A 97 8.19 13.47 8.94
CA LYS A 97 8.15 14.65 9.80
C LYS A 97 7.51 15.78 9.02
N THR A 98 6.63 16.50 9.64
CA THR A 98 5.91 17.61 9.04
C THR A 98 5.67 18.71 10.04
N ASP A 99 5.16 19.85 9.57
CA ASP A 99 4.76 20.96 10.42
C ASP A 99 3.35 21.38 10.00
N LEU A 100 2.36 20.97 10.78
CA LEU A 100 0.97 21.27 10.54
C LEU A 100 0.68 22.67 11.12
N THR A 101 0.91 23.70 10.33
CA THR A 101 0.90 25.07 10.80
C THR A 101 -0.48 25.59 11.19
N MET A 102 -1.54 24.94 10.77
CA MET A 102 -2.90 25.33 11.11
C MET A 102 -3.69 24.11 11.54
N ALA A 103 -4.59 24.30 12.48
CA ALA A 103 -5.59 23.29 12.80
C ALA A 103 -6.57 23.19 11.63
N GLY A 104 -7.07 22.01 11.39
CA GLY A 104 -8.00 21.75 10.30
C GLY A 104 -7.70 20.43 9.59
N ASN A 105 -8.27 20.28 8.40
CA ASN A 105 -8.15 19.05 7.64
C ASN A 105 -7.08 19.15 6.57
N TRP A 106 -6.18 18.19 6.59
CA TRP A 106 -5.06 18.10 5.67
C TRP A 106 -5.18 16.85 4.81
N ALA A 107 -4.84 16.97 3.55
CA ALA A 107 -4.80 15.82 2.63
C ALA A 107 -3.36 15.44 2.38
N LEU A 108 -3.02 14.21 2.71
CA LEU A 108 -1.72 13.62 2.39
C LEU A 108 -1.87 12.80 1.13
N SER A 109 -1.18 13.21 0.09
CA SER A 109 -1.18 12.51 -1.19
C SER A 109 0.15 11.78 -1.33
N LEU A 110 0.09 10.49 -1.59
CA LEU A 110 1.26 9.64 -1.73
C LEU A 110 1.21 8.87 -3.04
N GLY A 111 2.36 8.73 -3.67
CA GLY A 111 2.53 7.84 -4.80
C GLY A 111 3.70 6.93 -4.54
N ALA A 112 3.52 5.63 -4.75
CA ALA A 112 4.55 4.66 -4.44
C ALA A 112 4.60 3.52 -5.45
N LYS A 113 5.75 2.89 -5.52
CA LYS A 113 5.93 1.65 -6.27
C LYS A 113 6.14 0.50 -5.31
N VAL A 114 5.45 -0.59 -5.56
CA VAL A 114 5.57 -1.81 -4.80
C VAL A 114 6.48 -2.75 -5.59
N GLN A 115 7.46 -3.35 -4.92
CA GLN A 115 8.38 -4.26 -5.60
C GLN A 115 7.63 -5.45 -6.19
N GLY A 116 7.92 -5.74 -7.45
CA GLY A 116 7.31 -6.86 -8.14
C GLY A 116 5.96 -6.56 -8.76
N GLU A 117 5.42 -5.36 -8.56
CA GLU A 117 4.13 -4.99 -9.12
C GLU A 117 4.30 -3.93 -10.21
N GLU A 118 3.44 -4.00 -11.23
CA GLU A 118 3.40 -2.97 -12.25
C GLU A 118 2.46 -1.86 -11.80
N GLY A 119 2.78 -0.64 -12.17
CA GLY A 119 1.97 0.52 -11.84
C GLY A 119 2.37 1.16 -10.52
N THR A 120 1.56 2.10 -10.09
CA THR A 120 1.83 2.88 -8.90
C THR A 120 0.61 2.89 -7.98
N VAL A 121 0.88 2.88 -6.69
CA VAL A 121 -0.17 3.06 -5.68
C VAL A 121 -0.30 4.55 -5.46
N GLU A 122 -1.48 5.08 -5.65
CA GLU A 122 -1.77 6.47 -5.35
C GLU A 122 -2.85 6.53 -4.28
N SER A 123 -2.60 7.28 -3.25
CA SER A 123 -3.54 7.42 -2.14
C SER A 123 -3.65 8.86 -1.70
N LYS A 124 -4.84 9.26 -1.32
CA LYS A 124 -5.11 10.55 -0.72
C LYS A 124 -5.76 10.30 0.63
N LEU A 125 -5.05 10.65 1.67
CA LEU A 125 -5.46 10.37 3.04
C LEU A 125 -5.78 11.67 3.75
N ILE A 126 -6.89 11.70 4.46
CA ILE A 126 -7.32 12.92 5.17
C ILE A 126 -7.00 12.75 6.65
N LEU A 127 -6.27 13.70 7.18
CA LEU A 127 -5.97 13.75 8.61
C LEU A 127 -6.39 15.10 9.18
N LYS A 128 -6.62 15.12 10.47
CA LYS A 128 -7.05 16.33 11.14
C LYS A 128 -5.96 16.80 12.09
N ALA A 129 -5.61 18.07 11.98
CA ALA A 129 -4.72 18.72 12.92
C ALA A 129 -5.57 19.39 14.00
N LEU A 130 -5.34 19.00 15.24
CA LEU A 130 -6.06 19.52 16.39
C LEU A 130 -5.33 20.74 16.95
N PRO A 131 -6.07 21.74 17.42
CA PRO A 131 -5.45 22.93 18.03
C PRO A 131 -4.71 22.62 19.30
#